data_5dd2a1d1e4610a89208f57cd43922559
#
_entry.id   5dd2a1d1e4610a89208f57cd43922559
#
_cell.length_a   1.000
_cell.length_b   1.000
_cell.length_c   1.000
_cell.angle_alpha   90.00
_cell.angle_beta   90.00
_cell.angle_gamma   90.00
#
_symmetry.space_group_name_H-M   'P 1'
#
loop_
_entity.id
_entity.type
_entity.pdbx_description
1 polymer ?
#
loop_
_entity_poly.entity_id
_entity_poly.type
_entity_poly.pdbx_seq_one_letter_code
_entity_poly.pdbx_strand_id
1 'polypeptide(L)'
;MSRHKWLKPLIGAAAGVLIITLMLPSRDHRHTPQPEYAAKMVPQQEKQLKKGMLALDLSATDTITRMDARQDIEYVMRELNGKTNDQKKHFVRKLQQSHSHLHTLQWINTRQGKSTTYTGSKAQPRLLNHVQVKNSLDAARRSVLQNKSYESAAFQVEGRKYFVMAEPATDGTYGVAALVSQQVLHDVEKHQRKNLRLIPYPKEGSYKIESVHPDTLHDITVKTGHDNENASHYFENEIVVRFRQNPDQQQLREIAADLNCEPGRKLGYTYVFHSNNMSFKELQQYFSQKWNPVYAEPHYMYLTNKKTPVKASDVSIPNDLLFSRYQWNLPATETNRGWALSKGSKNVVVAVVDTGVDMDHPDLKGQILPGHNVVNPKEKPYDDVGHGTHVAGIISALVNNGEGVAGMTWYNKVMPVKVLDQSGSGTTYSVAEGIIWAADHGAKVINLSLGNYAQAEFLHDAIKYAYDKDVVLVAATGNDNTERPGYPAAYPEVFAVSATDASMHRASFSNYGDYVDVMAPGASIASTYPGNQYAALSGTSMASPHVSALAALVRSINPDLTNKEVMDLMRNSVIDLGTPGHDKYFGYGQIDVYKALKAAQRPYVPLQLYPQHLGDKIKSLLKMLET
;
A
#
# COMPACT_ATOMS: atom_id res chain seq x y z
N MET A 1 -39.93 -52.33 -3.72
CA MET A 1 -39.37 -51.86 -4.97
C MET A 1 -39.74 -50.40 -5.09
N SER A 2 -38.97 -49.38 -5.20
CA SER A 2 -37.57 -49.07 -5.35
C SER A 2 -37.38 -47.66 -4.77
N ARG A 3 -36.48 -47.53 -3.78
CA ARG A 3 -35.97 -46.22 -3.32
C ARG A 3 -34.93 -45.75 -4.33
N HIS A 4 -34.80 -44.44 -4.48
CA HIS A 4 -33.75 -43.59 -4.98
C HIS A 4 -34.21 -42.58 -6.04
N LYS A 5 -34.46 -41.37 -5.57
CA LYS A 5 -34.26 -40.14 -6.33
C LYS A 5 -34.43 -38.94 -5.39
N TRP A 6 -33.42 -38.63 -4.55
CA TRP A 6 -33.22 -37.31 -3.95
C TRP A 6 -31.78 -37.24 -3.43
N LEU A 7 -30.83 -36.96 -4.32
CA LEU A 7 -29.46 -36.57 -3.94
C LEU A 7 -28.76 -35.96 -5.15
N LYS A 8 -28.97 -34.70 -5.33
CA LYS A 8 -28.13 -33.74 -6.05
C LYS A 8 -28.91 -32.41 -6.02
N PRO A 9 -28.48 -31.34 -5.31
CA PRO A 9 -27.25 -30.61 -5.49
C PRO A 9 -26.63 -30.17 -4.14
N LEU A 10 -25.65 -30.87 -3.65
CA LEU A 10 -24.85 -30.42 -2.48
C LEU A 10 -23.35 -30.63 -2.70
N ILE A 11 -22.93 -30.82 -3.96
CA ILE A 11 -21.53 -31.09 -4.30
C ILE A 11 -20.80 -29.81 -4.75
N GLY A 12 -21.50 -28.72 -5.08
CA GLY A 12 -20.89 -27.47 -5.53
C GLY A 12 -20.27 -26.60 -4.43
N ALA A 13 -20.75 -26.68 -3.19
CA ALA A 13 -20.27 -25.83 -2.09
C ALA A 13 -19.15 -26.47 -1.24
N ALA A 14 -19.00 -27.80 -1.30
CA ALA A 14 -18.01 -28.52 -0.51
C ALA A 14 -16.60 -28.55 -1.15
N ALA A 15 -16.50 -28.37 -2.46
CA ALA A 15 -15.22 -28.41 -3.17
C ALA A 15 -14.35 -27.15 -2.91
N GLY A 16 -14.97 -26.00 -2.63
CA GLY A 16 -14.23 -24.77 -2.31
C GLY A 16 -13.64 -24.73 -0.89
N VAL A 17 -14.25 -25.46 0.05
CA VAL A 17 -13.82 -25.47 1.46
C VAL A 17 -12.80 -26.58 1.73
N LEU A 18 -12.80 -27.65 0.93
CA LEU A 18 -11.91 -28.81 1.15
C LEU A 18 -10.46 -28.58 0.66
N ILE A 19 -10.22 -27.61 -0.24
CA ILE A 19 -8.87 -27.28 -0.71
C ILE A 19 -8.11 -26.42 0.30
N ILE A 20 -8.80 -25.73 1.20
CA ILE A 20 -8.18 -24.84 2.21
C ILE A 20 -7.74 -25.62 3.47
N THR A 21 -8.29 -26.83 3.72
CA THR A 21 -8.01 -27.58 4.96
C THR A 21 -6.94 -28.68 4.84
N LEU A 22 -6.36 -28.90 3.66
CA LEU A 22 -5.40 -29.99 3.42
C LEU A 22 -3.94 -29.55 3.20
N MET A 23 -3.61 -28.27 3.41
CA MET A 23 -2.22 -27.80 3.38
C MET A 23 -1.82 -27.14 4.71
N LEU A 24 -1.81 -27.91 5.78
CA LEU A 24 -1.05 -27.57 6.97
C LEU A 24 0.30 -28.30 6.89
N PRO A 25 1.43 -27.63 6.74
CA PRO A 25 2.72 -28.26 6.91
C PRO A 25 2.96 -28.51 8.41
N SER A 26 3.28 -29.75 8.74
CA SER A 26 3.84 -30.13 10.04
C SER A 26 5.12 -29.35 10.32
N ARG A 27 5.33 -28.97 11.58
CA ARG A 27 6.53 -28.31 12.10
C ARG A 27 7.77 -29.21 11.96
N ASP A 28 8.35 -29.29 10.77
CA ASP A 28 9.70 -29.81 10.61
C ASP A 28 10.40 -28.92 9.58
N HIS A 29 11.12 -27.91 10.07
CA HIS A 29 11.94 -27.00 9.26
C HIS A 29 13.17 -27.75 8.74
N ARG A 30 12.99 -28.76 7.89
CA ARG A 30 14.08 -29.26 7.08
C ARG A 30 14.09 -28.49 5.76
N HIS A 31 15.23 -27.88 5.47
CA HIS A 31 15.54 -27.23 4.22
C HIS A 31 15.21 -28.18 3.05
N THR A 32 14.06 -27.97 2.40
CA THR A 32 13.84 -28.50 1.06
C THR A 32 14.51 -27.52 0.10
N PRO A 33 15.39 -27.98 -0.80
CA PRO A 33 15.94 -27.11 -1.84
C PRO A 33 14.76 -26.53 -2.64
N GLN A 34 14.65 -25.21 -2.65
CA GLN A 34 13.69 -24.51 -3.49
C GLN A 34 14.03 -24.83 -4.96
N PRO A 35 13.05 -25.11 -5.84
CA PRO A 35 13.33 -25.28 -7.26
C PRO A 35 13.98 -24.00 -7.81
N GLU A 36 14.95 -24.18 -8.70
CA GLU A 36 15.69 -23.14 -9.39
C GLU A 36 14.76 -22.05 -9.94
N TYR A 37 14.64 -20.93 -9.25
CA TYR A 37 14.00 -19.71 -9.75
C TYR A 37 14.85 -18.98 -10.81
N ALA A 38 15.87 -19.65 -11.33
CA ALA A 38 16.88 -19.10 -12.22
C ALA A 38 16.47 -19.02 -13.71
N ALA A 39 15.31 -19.51 -14.10
CA ALA A 39 14.86 -19.36 -15.48
C ALA A 39 14.07 -18.04 -15.62
N LYS A 40 14.59 -17.11 -16.43
CA LYS A 40 13.85 -15.92 -16.89
C LYS A 40 12.51 -16.41 -17.45
N MET A 41 11.40 -16.10 -16.79
CA MET A 41 10.07 -16.52 -17.24
C MET A 41 9.82 -15.99 -18.65
N VAL A 42 9.22 -16.83 -19.51
CA VAL A 42 8.79 -16.38 -20.83
C VAL A 42 7.74 -15.27 -20.65
N PRO A 43 7.80 -14.13 -21.35
CA PRO A 43 6.89 -12.98 -21.17
C PRO A 43 5.39 -13.33 -21.13
N GLN A 44 4.98 -14.38 -21.86
CA GLN A 44 3.61 -14.87 -21.83
C GLN A 44 3.23 -15.52 -20.50
N GLN A 45 4.13 -16.24 -19.85
CA GLN A 45 3.89 -16.87 -18.54
C GLN A 45 3.81 -15.81 -17.44
N GLU A 46 4.70 -14.84 -17.46
CA GLU A 46 4.68 -13.70 -16.54
C GLU A 46 3.37 -12.91 -16.68
N LYS A 47 2.95 -12.62 -17.91
CA LYS A 47 1.68 -11.94 -18.17
C LYS A 47 0.46 -12.73 -17.65
N GLN A 48 0.47 -14.06 -17.76
CA GLN A 48 -0.60 -14.91 -17.23
C GLN A 48 -0.62 -14.90 -15.70
N LEU A 49 0.53 -14.97 -15.05
CA LEU A 49 0.63 -14.87 -13.59
C LEU A 49 0.13 -13.50 -13.11
N LYS A 50 0.59 -12.41 -13.69
CA LYS A 50 0.14 -11.05 -13.35
C LYS A 50 -1.37 -10.86 -13.55
N LYS A 51 -1.97 -11.46 -14.59
CA LYS A 51 -3.43 -11.49 -14.77
C LYS A 51 -4.15 -12.32 -13.70
N GLY A 52 -3.60 -13.47 -13.34
CA GLY A 52 -4.14 -14.29 -12.25
C GLY A 52 -4.17 -13.53 -10.93
N MET A 53 -3.14 -12.76 -10.68
CA MET A 53 -3.03 -11.91 -9.50
C MET A 53 -4.06 -10.79 -9.49
N LEU A 54 -4.21 -10.07 -10.59
CA LEU A 54 -5.27 -9.07 -10.73
C LEU A 54 -6.65 -9.69 -10.44
N ALA A 55 -6.91 -10.89 -10.95
CA ALA A 55 -8.17 -11.58 -10.69
C ALA A 55 -8.37 -11.94 -9.21
N LEU A 56 -7.31 -12.34 -8.51
CA LEU A 56 -7.35 -12.60 -7.06
C LEU A 56 -7.65 -11.32 -6.26
N ASP A 57 -6.98 -10.22 -6.56
CA ASP A 57 -7.21 -8.95 -5.88
C ASP A 57 -8.63 -8.43 -6.09
N LEU A 58 -9.15 -8.53 -7.31
CA LEU A 58 -10.54 -8.17 -7.61
C LEU A 58 -11.54 -9.06 -6.89
N SER A 59 -11.29 -10.37 -6.83
CA SER A 59 -12.15 -11.32 -6.11
C SER A 59 -12.14 -11.07 -4.60
N ALA A 60 -10.96 -10.84 -4.03
CA ALA A 60 -10.83 -10.50 -2.61
C ALA A 60 -11.52 -9.17 -2.29
N THR A 61 -11.31 -8.15 -3.12
CA THR A 61 -11.96 -6.84 -2.95
C THR A 61 -13.48 -6.93 -3.08
N ASP A 62 -14.03 -7.71 -4.03
CA ASP A 62 -15.48 -7.94 -4.13
C ASP A 62 -16.04 -8.53 -2.85
N THR A 63 -15.38 -9.56 -2.31
CA THR A 63 -15.83 -10.21 -1.08
C THR A 63 -15.73 -9.28 0.13
N ILE A 64 -14.65 -8.53 0.24
CA ILE A 64 -14.45 -7.49 1.28
C ILE A 64 -15.57 -6.44 1.20
N THR A 65 -15.86 -5.92 0.02
CA THR A 65 -16.92 -4.91 -0.20
C THR A 65 -18.30 -5.44 0.22
N ARG A 66 -18.57 -6.72 -0.02
CA ARG A 66 -19.86 -7.34 0.40
C ARG A 66 -19.96 -7.52 1.91
N MET A 67 -18.85 -7.87 2.57
CA MET A 67 -18.82 -7.98 4.04
C MET A 67 -18.98 -6.62 4.70
N ASP A 68 -18.28 -5.61 4.22
CA ASP A 68 -18.36 -4.23 4.68
C ASP A 68 -19.78 -3.67 4.50
N ALA A 69 -20.37 -3.82 3.31
CA ALA A 69 -21.76 -3.41 3.06
C ALA A 69 -22.79 -4.10 3.98
N ARG A 70 -22.55 -5.36 4.38
CA ARG A 70 -23.40 -6.06 5.35
C ARG A 70 -23.30 -5.45 6.73
N GLN A 71 -22.10 -5.15 7.18
CA GLN A 71 -21.87 -4.45 8.46
C GLN A 71 -22.53 -3.07 8.47
N ASP A 72 -22.40 -2.32 7.38
CA ASP A 72 -23.07 -1.03 7.21
C ASP A 72 -24.60 -1.15 7.33
N ILE A 73 -25.19 -2.16 6.69
CA ILE A 73 -26.65 -2.41 6.78
C ILE A 73 -27.06 -2.73 8.22
N GLU A 74 -26.29 -3.56 8.91
CA GLU A 74 -26.53 -3.89 10.32
C GLU A 74 -26.38 -2.66 11.23
N TYR A 75 -25.39 -1.83 10.98
CA TYR A 75 -25.21 -0.54 11.66
C TYR A 75 -26.41 0.38 11.44
N VAL A 76 -26.83 0.54 10.19
CA VAL A 76 -28.03 1.32 9.80
C VAL A 76 -29.27 0.80 10.53
N MET A 77 -29.46 -0.50 10.62
CA MET A 77 -30.60 -1.11 11.32
C MET A 77 -30.62 -0.74 12.81
N ARG A 78 -29.47 -0.85 13.49
CA ARG A 78 -29.35 -0.48 14.91
C ARG A 78 -29.67 0.99 15.14
N GLU A 79 -29.08 1.85 14.33
CA GLU A 79 -29.18 3.31 14.48
C GLU A 79 -30.55 3.88 14.11
N LEU A 80 -31.25 3.28 13.15
CA LEU A 80 -32.53 3.79 12.67
C LEU A 80 -33.75 3.21 13.41
N ASN A 81 -33.58 2.18 14.20
CA ASN A 81 -34.68 1.61 14.97
C ASN A 81 -35.26 2.63 15.95
N GLY A 82 -36.58 2.76 15.98
CA GLY A 82 -37.30 3.73 16.84
C GLY A 82 -37.26 5.21 16.38
N LYS A 83 -36.49 5.56 15.33
CA LYS A 83 -36.40 6.94 14.82
C LYS A 83 -37.57 7.30 13.91
N THR A 84 -37.95 8.58 13.88
CA THR A 84 -38.95 9.13 12.95
C THR A 84 -38.40 9.16 11.52
N ASN A 85 -39.27 9.31 10.51
CA ASN A 85 -38.85 9.35 9.12
C ASN A 85 -37.86 10.51 8.83
N ASP A 86 -38.05 11.67 9.43
CA ASP A 86 -37.15 12.81 9.22
C ASP A 86 -35.78 12.56 9.86
N GLN A 87 -35.73 11.96 11.04
CA GLN A 87 -34.48 11.54 11.68
C GLN A 87 -33.76 10.48 10.85
N LYS A 88 -34.50 9.51 10.30
CA LYS A 88 -33.94 8.49 9.39
C LYS A 88 -33.36 9.13 8.13
N LYS A 89 -34.09 10.05 7.52
CA LYS A 89 -33.65 10.77 6.33
C LYS A 89 -32.37 11.60 6.57
N HIS A 90 -32.31 12.28 7.71
CA HIS A 90 -31.13 13.06 8.10
C HIS A 90 -29.92 12.15 8.34
N PHE A 91 -30.09 11.08 9.10
CA PHE A 91 -29.03 10.09 9.37
C PHE A 91 -28.49 9.47 8.07
N VAL A 92 -29.37 8.97 7.20
CA VAL A 92 -28.96 8.34 5.95
C VAL A 92 -28.19 9.32 5.05
N ARG A 93 -28.62 10.58 4.97
CA ARG A 93 -27.87 11.60 4.21
C ARG A 93 -26.47 11.81 4.75
N LYS A 94 -26.32 11.87 6.08
CA LYS A 94 -25.02 12.01 6.72
C LYS A 94 -24.15 10.76 6.49
N LEU A 95 -24.71 9.56 6.63
CA LEU A 95 -24.02 8.30 6.38
C LEU A 95 -23.50 8.22 4.94
N GLN A 96 -24.33 8.57 3.96
CA GLN A 96 -23.96 8.52 2.53
C GLN A 96 -22.91 9.58 2.12
N GLN A 97 -22.60 10.55 2.96
CA GLN A 97 -21.45 11.45 2.75
C GLN A 97 -20.14 10.75 3.02
N SER A 98 -20.09 9.91 4.06
CA SER A 98 -18.92 9.11 4.43
C SER A 98 -18.88 7.75 3.72
N HIS A 99 -20.02 7.08 3.55
CA HIS A 99 -20.16 5.79 2.85
C HIS A 99 -20.70 6.00 1.44
N SER A 100 -19.89 6.53 0.56
CA SER A 100 -20.30 6.93 -0.80
C SER A 100 -20.68 5.75 -1.71
N HIS A 101 -20.33 4.53 -1.33
CA HIS A 101 -20.70 3.29 -2.02
C HIS A 101 -22.16 2.89 -1.76
N LEU A 102 -22.80 3.35 -0.68
CA LEU A 102 -24.20 3.11 -0.38
C LEU A 102 -25.10 4.11 -1.13
N HIS A 103 -25.51 3.80 -2.35
CA HIS A 103 -26.30 4.71 -3.20
C HIS A 103 -27.73 4.91 -2.72
N THR A 104 -28.36 3.85 -2.23
CA THR A 104 -29.76 3.85 -1.81
C THR A 104 -29.97 2.89 -0.67
N LEU A 105 -30.72 3.33 0.33
CA LEU A 105 -31.17 2.49 1.45
C LEU A 105 -32.70 2.42 1.44
N GLN A 106 -33.23 1.24 1.55
CA GLN A 106 -34.66 0.98 1.61
C GLN A 106 -35.00 0.37 2.98
N TRP A 107 -35.71 1.11 3.81
CA TRP A 107 -36.27 0.61 5.06
C TRP A 107 -37.57 -0.14 4.78
N ILE A 108 -37.66 -1.38 5.19
CA ILE A 108 -38.76 -2.29 4.93
C ILE A 108 -39.45 -2.61 6.25
N ASN A 109 -40.70 -2.20 6.40
CA ASN A 109 -41.55 -2.56 7.54
C ASN A 109 -42.27 -3.88 7.20
N THR A 110 -41.92 -4.96 7.87
CA THR A 110 -42.45 -6.29 7.57
C THR A 110 -43.90 -6.44 7.97
N ARG A 111 -44.33 -5.78 9.09
CA ARG A 111 -45.72 -5.84 9.58
C ARG A 111 -46.69 -5.14 8.62
N GLN A 112 -46.28 -4.06 7.99
CA GLN A 112 -47.12 -3.28 7.08
C GLN A 112 -46.92 -3.64 5.61
N GLY A 113 -45.88 -4.43 5.30
CA GLY A 113 -45.48 -4.73 3.92
C GLY A 113 -45.02 -3.50 3.13
N LYS A 114 -44.77 -2.36 3.81
CA LYS A 114 -44.39 -1.08 3.18
C LYS A 114 -42.88 -0.87 3.25
N SER A 115 -42.36 -0.17 2.24
CA SER A 115 -40.97 0.23 2.24
C SER A 115 -40.84 1.74 2.02
N THR A 116 -39.82 2.35 2.64
CA THR A 116 -39.45 3.76 2.44
C THR A 116 -38.04 3.80 1.91
N THR A 117 -37.84 4.47 0.78
CA THR A 117 -36.53 4.58 0.13
C THR A 117 -35.87 5.91 0.49
N TYR A 118 -34.61 5.83 0.90
CA TYR A 118 -33.75 6.96 1.20
C TYR A 118 -32.61 6.99 0.18
N THR A 119 -32.49 8.11 -0.52
CA THR A 119 -31.47 8.30 -1.57
C THR A 119 -30.47 9.35 -1.12
N GLY A 120 -29.19 9.13 -1.41
CA GLY A 120 -28.13 10.12 -1.22
C GLY A 120 -28.21 11.28 -2.20
N SER A 121 -27.49 12.34 -1.90
CA SER A 121 -27.38 13.53 -2.79
C SER A 121 -26.76 13.22 -4.16
N LYS A 122 -25.99 12.12 -4.26
CA LYS A 122 -25.34 11.63 -5.49
C LYS A 122 -26.17 10.59 -6.27
N ALA A 123 -27.32 10.17 -5.73
CA ALA A 123 -28.15 9.16 -6.39
C ALA A 123 -28.82 9.75 -7.65
N GLN A 124 -28.52 9.18 -8.80
CA GLN A 124 -29.12 9.59 -10.07
C GLN A 124 -30.49 8.95 -10.22
N PRO A 125 -31.58 9.71 -10.54
CA PRO A 125 -32.91 9.13 -10.76
C PRO A 125 -32.95 8.06 -11.85
N ARG A 126 -32.08 8.14 -12.85
CA ARG A 126 -31.96 7.14 -13.93
C ARG A 126 -31.51 5.78 -13.39
N LEU A 127 -30.57 5.76 -12.44
CA LEU A 127 -30.08 4.53 -11.81
C LEU A 127 -31.21 3.77 -11.12
N LEU A 128 -32.03 4.45 -10.31
CA LEU A 128 -33.14 3.84 -9.59
C LEU A 128 -34.27 3.36 -10.51
N ASN A 129 -34.37 3.94 -11.70
CA ASN A 129 -35.37 3.56 -12.71
C ASN A 129 -34.90 2.39 -13.58
N HIS A 130 -33.64 1.98 -13.48
CA HIS A 130 -33.11 0.87 -14.27
C HIS A 130 -33.77 -0.46 -13.87
N VAL A 131 -34.16 -1.28 -14.86
CA VAL A 131 -34.91 -2.52 -14.67
C VAL A 131 -34.22 -3.49 -13.70
N GLN A 132 -32.90 -3.68 -13.85
CA GLN A 132 -32.15 -4.60 -12.97
C GLN A 132 -32.11 -4.10 -11.52
N VAL A 133 -31.98 -2.78 -11.30
CA VAL A 133 -32.00 -2.20 -9.94
C VAL A 133 -33.36 -2.42 -9.30
N LYS A 134 -34.46 -2.10 -10.02
CA LYS A 134 -35.83 -2.33 -9.53
C LYS A 134 -36.07 -3.79 -9.19
N ASN A 135 -35.75 -4.69 -10.11
CA ASN A 135 -35.94 -6.14 -9.91
C ASN A 135 -35.16 -6.66 -8.70
N SER A 136 -33.92 -6.21 -8.51
CA SER A 136 -33.09 -6.63 -7.40
C SER A 136 -33.57 -6.05 -6.06
N LEU A 137 -34.00 -4.78 -6.01
CA LEU A 137 -34.61 -4.19 -4.81
C LEU A 137 -35.94 -4.84 -4.45
N ASP A 138 -36.77 -5.19 -5.44
CA ASP A 138 -38.02 -5.90 -5.22
C ASP A 138 -37.79 -7.35 -4.74
N ALA A 139 -36.75 -8.01 -5.24
CA ALA A 139 -36.34 -9.33 -4.75
C ALA A 139 -35.83 -9.24 -3.31
N ALA A 140 -34.98 -8.25 -3.01
CA ALA A 140 -34.50 -7.97 -1.66
C ALA A 140 -35.64 -7.71 -0.68
N ARG A 141 -36.61 -6.87 -1.07
CA ARG A 141 -37.82 -6.61 -0.28
C ARG A 141 -38.60 -7.90 0.00
N ARG A 142 -38.85 -8.72 -1.03
CA ARG A 142 -39.57 -10.02 -0.85
C ARG A 142 -38.83 -10.95 0.12
N SER A 143 -37.50 -11.01 0.07
CA SER A 143 -36.69 -11.82 0.98
C SER A 143 -36.80 -11.33 2.41
N VAL A 144 -36.70 -10.02 2.65
CA VAL A 144 -36.86 -9.43 3.99
C VAL A 144 -38.24 -9.68 4.56
N LEU A 145 -39.31 -9.60 3.73
CA LEU A 145 -40.69 -9.94 4.16
C LEU A 145 -40.82 -11.40 4.57
N GLN A 146 -39.95 -12.27 4.09
CA GLN A 146 -39.87 -13.70 4.48
C GLN A 146 -38.84 -13.94 5.62
N ASN A 147 -38.34 -12.89 6.24
CA ASN A 147 -37.28 -12.94 7.26
C ASN A 147 -35.99 -13.65 6.75
N LYS A 148 -35.61 -13.34 5.51
CA LYS A 148 -34.41 -13.89 4.86
C LYS A 148 -33.51 -12.77 4.35
N SER A 149 -32.20 -12.97 4.51
CA SER A 149 -31.20 -12.13 3.84
C SER A 149 -31.26 -12.28 2.33
N TYR A 150 -30.82 -11.27 1.63
CA TYR A 150 -30.74 -11.27 0.18
C TYR A 150 -29.42 -10.66 -0.30
N GLU A 151 -28.84 -11.27 -1.30
CA GLU A 151 -27.66 -10.74 -1.98
C GLU A 151 -27.78 -11.06 -3.47
N SER A 152 -27.69 -10.03 -4.32
CA SER A 152 -27.74 -10.21 -5.78
C SER A 152 -26.35 -10.52 -6.34
N ALA A 153 -26.31 -11.17 -7.51
CA ALA A 153 -25.12 -11.09 -8.35
C ALA A 153 -24.83 -9.62 -8.71
N ALA A 154 -23.57 -9.32 -8.99
CA ALA A 154 -23.19 -8.00 -9.51
C ALA A 154 -23.79 -7.78 -10.90
N PHE A 155 -24.28 -6.56 -11.16
CA PHE A 155 -24.83 -6.14 -12.45
C PHE A 155 -24.29 -4.78 -12.86
N GLN A 156 -24.34 -4.47 -14.15
CA GLN A 156 -23.78 -3.25 -14.70
C GLN A 156 -24.89 -2.27 -15.12
N VAL A 157 -24.75 -1.01 -14.71
CA VAL A 157 -25.61 0.10 -15.14
C VAL A 157 -24.72 1.27 -15.54
N GLU A 158 -24.89 1.78 -16.78
CA GLU A 158 -24.11 2.91 -17.30
C GLU A 158 -22.59 2.77 -17.10
N GLY A 159 -22.08 1.55 -17.34
CA GLY A 159 -20.64 1.25 -17.23
C GLY A 159 -20.12 0.99 -15.81
N ARG A 160 -20.93 1.16 -14.78
CA ARG A 160 -20.58 0.93 -13.37
C ARG A 160 -21.20 -0.35 -12.82
N LYS A 161 -20.50 -1.05 -11.95
CA LYS A 161 -20.99 -2.27 -11.31
C LYS A 161 -21.69 -1.97 -9.98
N TYR A 162 -22.79 -2.68 -9.74
CA TYR A 162 -23.60 -2.58 -8.53
C TYR A 162 -24.05 -3.97 -8.09
N PHE A 163 -24.44 -4.10 -6.84
CA PHE A 163 -25.22 -5.21 -6.31
C PHE A 163 -26.26 -4.69 -5.31
N VAL A 164 -27.24 -5.50 -5.00
CA VAL A 164 -28.23 -5.23 -3.95
C VAL A 164 -28.06 -6.25 -2.84
N MET A 165 -28.02 -5.76 -1.61
CA MET A 165 -27.97 -6.58 -0.40
C MET A 165 -29.08 -6.16 0.55
N ALA A 166 -29.63 -7.12 1.30
CA ALA A 166 -30.64 -6.82 2.31
C ALA A 166 -30.56 -7.80 3.48
N GLU A 167 -30.76 -7.24 4.67
CA GLU A 167 -30.79 -8.00 5.92
C GLU A 167 -32.09 -7.72 6.68
N PRO A 168 -32.78 -8.75 7.21
CA PRO A 168 -33.88 -8.58 8.14
C PRO A 168 -33.33 -8.30 9.55
N ALA A 169 -34.06 -7.55 10.35
CA ALA A 169 -33.78 -7.43 11.79
C ALA A 169 -34.02 -8.78 12.49
N THR A 170 -33.29 -9.03 13.57
CA THR A 170 -33.37 -10.27 14.34
C THR A 170 -34.76 -10.56 14.89
N ASP A 171 -35.55 -9.51 15.18
CA ASP A 171 -36.96 -9.61 15.65
C ASP A 171 -37.96 -9.76 14.49
N GLY A 172 -37.50 -9.73 13.25
CA GLY A 172 -38.31 -9.87 12.05
C GLY A 172 -39.30 -8.72 11.79
N THR A 173 -39.26 -7.62 12.55
CA THR A 173 -40.26 -6.54 12.44
C THR A 173 -39.95 -5.53 11.33
N TYR A 174 -38.70 -5.48 10.88
CA TYR A 174 -38.22 -4.63 9.79
C TYR A 174 -36.96 -5.23 9.14
N GLY A 175 -36.48 -4.61 8.12
CA GLY A 175 -35.17 -4.88 7.53
C GLY A 175 -34.73 -3.75 6.65
N VAL A 176 -33.51 -3.82 6.18
CA VAL A 176 -32.89 -2.80 5.31
C VAL A 176 -32.36 -3.47 4.06
N ALA A 177 -32.65 -2.87 2.89
CA ALA A 177 -31.99 -3.21 1.63
C ALA A 177 -31.15 -2.03 1.17
N ALA A 178 -29.99 -2.31 0.60
CA ALA A 178 -29.05 -1.32 0.05
C ALA A 178 -28.70 -1.62 -1.40
N LEU A 179 -28.65 -0.58 -2.22
CA LEU A 179 -27.98 -0.59 -3.53
C LEU A 179 -26.54 -0.12 -3.31
N VAL A 180 -25.59 -1.01 -3.55
CA VAL A 180 -24.17 -0.82 -3.27
C VAL A 180 -23.41 -0.71 -4.58
N SER A 181 -22.56 0.32 -4.70
CA SER A 181 -21.63 0.50 -5.81
C SER A 181 -20.38 -0.35 -5.59
N GLN A 182 -19.88 -0.95 -6.66
CA GLN A 182 -18.58 -1.62 -6.71
C GLN A 182 -17.53 -0.77 -7.44
N GLN A 183 -17.57 0.54 -7.28
CA GLN A 183 -16.59 1.44 -7.90
C GLN A 183 -15.16 1.08 -7.50
N VAL A 184 -14.96 0.68 -6.25
CA VAL A 184 -13.65 0.22 -5.73
C VAL A 184 -13.02 -0.90 -6.58
N LEU A 185 -13.82 -1.80 -7.16
CA LEU A 185 -13.29 -2.85 -8.06
C LEU A 185 -12.72 -2.25 -9.36
N HIS A 186 -13.37 -1.22 -9.89
CA HIS A 186 -12.88 -0.52 -11.07
C HIS A 186 -11.58 0.24 -10.76
N ASP A 187 -11.53 0.91 -9.62
CA ASP A 187 -10.38 1.70 -9.19
C ASP A 187 -9.19 0.78 -8.89
N VAL A 188 -9.43 -0.35 -8.21
CA VAL A 188 -8.44 -1.42 -8.01
C VAL A 188 -7.96 -1.99 -9.35
N GLU A 189 -8.86 -2.30 -10.28
CA GLU A 189 -8.49 -2.81 -11.60
C GLU A 189 -7.63 -1.81 -12.37
N LYS A 190 -8.03 -0.54 -12.40
CA LYS A 190 -7.28 0.54 -13.07
C LYS A 190 -5.88 0.70 -12.48
N HIS A 191 -5.79 0.77 -11.15
CA HIS A 191 -4.53 0.88 -10.43
C HIS A 191 -3.62 -0.32 -10.70
N GLN A 192 -4.18 -1.53 -10.57
CA GLN A 192 -3.47 -2.79 -10.71
C GLN A 192 -2.92 -3.06 -12.12
N ARG A 193 -3.65 -2.69 -13.14
CA ARG A 193 -3.19 -2.82 -14.54
C ARG A 193 -1.93 -1.99 -14.80
N LYS A 194 -1.83 -0.82 -14.18
CA LYS A 194 -0.61 0.02 -14.23
C LYS A 194 0.50 -0.61 -13.40
N ASN A 195 0.20 -0.93 -12.16
CA ASN A 195 1.13 -1.40 -11.16
C ASN A 195 1.80 -2.74 -11.53
N LEU A 196 1.02 -3.68 -12.05
CA LEU A 196 1.52 -4.98 -12.55
C LEU A 196 2.08 -4.91 -13.98
N ARG A 197 2.24 -3.73 -14.54
CA ARG A 197 2.72 -3.52 -15.91
C ARG A 197 1.93 -4.30 -16.97
N LEU A 198 0.62 -4.46 -16.74
CA LEU A 198 -0.29 -5.09 -17.70
C LEU A 198 -0.69 -4.16 -18.84
N ILE A 199 -0.48 -2.86 -18.68
CA ILE A 199 -0.67 -1.82 -19.69
C ILE A 199 0.59 -0.96 -19.79
N PRO A 200 0.87 -0.33 -20.95
CA PRO A 200 1.96 0.64 -21.09
C PRO A 200 1.76 1.78 -20.10
N TYR A 201 2.86 2.46 -19.79
CA TYR A 201 2.82 3.62 -18.91
C TYR A 201 1.85 4.68 -19.45
N PRO A 202 1.13 5.43 -18.59
CA PRO A 202 0.01 6.24 -19.05
C PRO A 202 0.48 7.35 -19.98
N LYS A 203 -0.25 7.49 -21.09
CA LYS A 203 -0.26 8.71 -21.91
C LYS A 203 -1.16 9.81 -21.30
N GLU A 204 -1.72 9.56 -20.11
CA GLU A 204 -2.67 10.45 -19.43
C GLU A 204 -1.93 11.37 -18.47
N GLY A 205 -1.99 12.66 -18.70
CA GLY A 205 -1.39 13.70 -17.86
C GLY A 205 -0.96 14.90 -18.69
N SER A 206 -0.63 15.99 -18.02
CA SER A 206 -0.15 17.23 -18.61
C SER A 206 1.33 17.19 -19.03
N TYR A 207 1.96 16.01 -18.96
CA TYR A 207 3.39 15.85 -19.16
C TYR A 207 3.72 15.23 -20.50
N LYS A 208 4.75 15.76 -21.18
CA LYS A 208 5.44 15.06 -22.24
C LYS A 208 6.42 14.07 -21.62
N ILE A 209 6.19 12.79 -21.84
CA ILE A 209 6.98 11.70 -21.24
C ILE A 209 7.71 10.94 -22.33
N GLU A 210 9.01 10.79 -22.18
CA GLU A 210 9.86 9.93 -22.97
C GLU A 210 10.30 8.71 -22.16
N SER A 211 10.35 7.55 -22.78
CA SER A 211 10.76 6.30 -22.14
C SER A 211 12.12 5.88 -22.66
N VAL A 212 13.07 5.65 -21.77
CA VAL A 212 14.47 5.42 -22.12
C VAL A 212 15.08 4.27 -21.35
N HIS A 213 16.14 3.69 -21.91
CA HIS A 213 17.02 2.80 -21.17
C HIS A 213 17.78 3.62 -20.11
N PRO A 214 17.71 3.27 -18.83
CA PRO A 214 18.16 4.16 -17.74
C PRO A 214 19.66 4.46 -17.73
N ASP A 215 20.49 3.56 -18.29
CA ASP A 215 21.95 3.76 -18.27
C ASP A 215 22.47 4.47 -19.54
N THR A 216 21.77 4.31 -20.66
CA THR A 216 22.21 4.82 -21.95
C THR A 216 21.39 5.99 -22.47
N LEU A 217 20.21 6.24 -21.86
CA LEU A 217 19.20 7.22 -22.27
C LEU A 217 18.74 7.06 -23.73
N HIS A 218 18.87 5.85 -24.30
CA HIS A 218 18.28 5.53 -25.59
C HIS A 218 16.80 5.31 -25.48
N ASP A 219 16.04 5.83 -26.43
CA ASP A 219 14.59 5.74 -26.47
C ASP A 219 14.09 4.30 -26.54
N ILE A 220 13.11 3.96 -25.71
CA ILE A 220 12.45 2.66 -25.67
C ILE A 220 10.97 2.81 -25.99
N THR A 221 10.49 2.01 -26.94
CA THR A 221 9.05 1.89 -27.21
C THR A 221 8.40 0.94 -26.20
N VAL A 222 7.65 1.48 -25.27
CA VAL A 222 6.91 0.71 -24.25
C VAL A 222 5.80 -0.12 -24.89
N LYS A 223 5.78 -1.44 -24.61
CA LYS A 223 4.80 -2.40 -25.13
C LYS A 223 3.97 -3.01 -24.00
N THR A 224 2.65 -3.14 -24.21
CA THR A 224 1.76 -3.74 -23.22
C THR A 224 2.12 -5.20 -22.94
N GLY A 225 2.32 -5.53 -21.64
CA GLY A 225 2.56 -6.90 -21.17
C GLY A 225 3.99 -7.40 -21.40
N HIS A 226 4.93 -6.51 -21.59
CA HIS A 226 6.37 -6.77 -21.62
C HIS A 226 7.06 -6.08 -20.44
N ASP A 227 8.26 -6.54 -20.06
CA ASP A 227 9.11 -5.91 -19.06
C ASP A 227 9.66 -4.55 -19.52
N ASN A 228 9.50 -4.23 -20.82
CA ASN A 228 9.99 -3.01 -21.45
C ASN A 228 11.47 -2.73 -21.15
N GLU A 229 12.26 -3.80 -20.94
CA GLU A 229 13.70 -3.73 -20.62
C GLU A 229 14.00 -2.85 -19.40
N ASN A 230 13.05 -2.81 -18.45
CA ASN A 230 13.10 -1.94 -17.26
C ASN A 230 13.21 -0.45 -17.62
N ALA A 231 12.48 0.00 -18.60
CA ALA A 231 12.49 1.40 -19.03
C ALA A 231 12.22 2.36 -17.88
N SER A 232 13.00 3.41 -17.81
CA SER A 232 12.76 4.57 -16.96
C SER A 232 12.07 5.67 -17.75
N HIS A 233 11.33 6.53 -17.04
CA HIS A 233 10.55 7.61 -17.65
C HIS A 233 11.01 8.95 -17.11
N TYR A 234 11.12 9.96 -17.95
CA TYR A 234 11.48 11.32 -17.55
C TYR A 234 10.72 12.38 -18.36
N PHE A 235 10.74 13.63 -17.89
CA PHE A 235 10.15 14.77 -18.58
C PHE A 235 11.07 15.24 -19.71
N GLU A 236 10.57 15.22 -20.95
CA GLU A 236 11.33 15.53 -22.16
C GLU A 236 11.92 16.94 -22.18
N ASN A 237 11.31 17.89 -21.49
CA ASN A 237 11.63 19.30 -21.50
C ASN A 237 12.03 19.88 -20.12
N GLU A 238 12.43 19.02 -19.21
CA GLU A 238 12.90 19.39 -17.88
C GLU A 238 14.28 18.80 -17.59
N ILE A 239 15.06 19.54 -16.79
CA ILE A 239 16.40 19.14 -16.36
C ILE A 239 16.61 19.48 -14.89
N VAL A 240 17.28 18.59 -14.17
CA VAL A 240 17.70 18.79 -12.79
C VAL A 240 19.19 19.12 -12.78
N VAL A 241 19.57 20.27 -12.18
CA VAL A 241 20.94 20.78 -12.21
C VAL A 241 21.44 21.11 -10.82
N ARG A 242 22.60 20.57 -10.45
CA ARG A 242 23.36 20.98 -9.27
C ARG A 242 24.60 21.77 -9.70
N PHE A 243 24.62 23.04 -9.35
CA PHE A 243 25.75 23.90 -9.63
C PHE A 243 26.89 23.69 -8.63
N ARG A 244 28.15 23.89 -9.07
CA ARG A 244 29.34 23.89 -8.17
C ARG A 244 29.30 25.03 -7.17
N GLN A 245 28.77 26.19 -7.61
CA GLN A 245 28.48 27.35 -6.78
C GLN A 245 27.04 27.77 -7.09
N ASN A 246 26.25 28.04 -6.04
CA ASN A 246 24.87 28.47 -6.26
C ASN A 246 24.84 29.74 -7.12
N PRO A 247 24.06 29.73 -8.22
CA PRO A 247 23.92 30.92 -9.06
C PRO A 247 23.22 32.05 -8.27
N ASP A 248 23.66 33.28 -8.53
CA ASP A 248 22.98 34.44 -8.00
C ASP A 248 21.70 34.79 -8.78
N GLN A 249 20.97 35.82 -8.32
CA GLN A 249 19.69 36.22 -8.93
C GLN A 249 19.84 36.74 -10.38
N GLN A 250 21.00 37.31 -10.74
CA GLN A 250 21.25 37.76 -12.09
C GLN A 250 21.53 36.60 -13.02
N GLN A 251 22.32 35.64 -12.57
CA GLN A 251 22.62 34.38 -13.28
C GLN A 251 21.37 33.55 -13.49
N LEU A 252 20.49 33.45 -12.49
CA LEU A 252 19.20 32.76 -12.64
C LEU A 252 18.29 33.42 -13.67
N ARG A 253 18.28 34.76 -13.76
CA ARG A 253 17.55 35.49 -14.81
C ARG A 253 18.16 35.27 -16.19
N GLU A 254 19.48 35.20 -16.29
CA GLU A 254 20.17 34.86 -17.54
C GLU A 254 19.78 33.47 -18.03
N ILE A 255 19.84 32.47 -17.15
CA ILE A 255 19.40 31.09 -17.49
C ILE A 255 17.95 31.09 -17.92
N ALA A 256 17.05 31.74 -17.19
CA ALA A 256 15.64 31.80 -17.52
C ALA A 256 15.37 32.45 -18.89
N ALA A 257 16.13 33.51 -19.23
CA ALA A 257 16.04 34.15 -20.54
C ALA A 257 16.54 33.23 -21.67
N ASP A 258 17.69 32.58 -21.49
CA ASP A 258 18.27 31.66 -22.48
C ASP A 258 17.37 30.47 -22.76
N LEU A 259 16.75 29.93 -21.71
CA LEU A 259 15.86 28.74 -21.80
C LEU A 259 14.41 29.09 -22.16
N ASN A 260 14.09 30.37 -22.24
CA ASN A 260 12.70 30.88 -22.41
C ASN A 260 11.75 30.24 -21.39
N CYS A 261 12.10 30.31 -20.10
CA CYS A 261 11.38 29.69 -19.03
C CYS A 261 11.23 30.61 -17.79
N GLU A 262 10.41 30.18 -16.82
CA GLU A 262 10.41 30.76 -15.48
C GLU A 262 11.76 30.48 -14.78
N PRO A 263 12.17 31.33 -13.80
CA PRO A 263 13.35 31.06 -12.99
C PRO A 263 13.31 29.67 -12.37
N GLY A 264 14.44 28.96 -12.43
CA GLY A 264 14.52 27.56 -11.97
C GLY A 264 14.05 27.39 -10.53
N ARG A 265 13.24 26.37 -10.29
CA ARG A 265 12.73 26.02 -8.96
C ARG A 265 13.85 25.38 -8.14
N LYS A 266 14.21 26.01 -7.00
CA LYS A 266 15.29 25.56 -6.14
C LYS A 266 14.77 24.59 -5.06
N LEU A 267 15.47 23.47 -4.87
CA LEU A 267 15.29 22.57 -3.72
C LEU A 267 16.66 22.14 -3.18
N GLY A 268 16.94 22.52 -1.93
CA GLY A 268 18.24 22.26 -1.33
C GLY A 268 19.39 22.91 -2.13
N TYR A 269 20.28 22.10 -2.65
CA TYR A 269 21.44 22.51 -3.47
C TYR A 269 21.19 22.46 -4.97
N THR A 270 19.96 22.09 -5.40
CA THR A 270 19.64 21.73 -6.78
C THR A 270 18.55 22.63 -7.34
N TYR A 271 18.53 22.78 -8.65
CA TYR A 271 17.53 23.54 -9.39
C TYR A 271 16.87 22.66 -10.45
N VAL A 272 15.56 22.80 -10.64
CA VAL A 272 14.83 22.23 -11.77
C VAL A 272 14.48 23.36 -12.73
N PHE A 273 14.87 23.19 -13.98
CA PHE A 273 14.54 24.11 -15.07
C PHE A 273 13.62 23.40 -16.06
N HIS A 274 12.60 24.12 -16.50
CA HIS A 274 11.68 23.70 -17.55
C HIS A 274 11.91 24.60 -18.77
N SER A 275 11.97 24.03 -19.98
CA SER A 275 12.03 24.81 -21.21
C SER A 275 10.83 24.55 -22.09
N ASN A 276 10.31 25.63 -22.69
CA ASN A 276 9.23 25.51 -23.66
C ASN A 276 9.72 25.08 -25.06
N ASN A 277 11.01 25.24 -25.33
CA ASN A 277 11.59 25.16 -26.68
C ASN A 277 12.71 24.13 -26.82
N MET A 278 13.29 23.66 -25.71
CA MET A 278 14.45 22.73 -25.71
C MET A 278 14.04 21.38 -25.14
N SER A 279 14.57 20.33 -25.77
CA SER A 279 14.53 18.97 -25.22
C SER A 279 15.55 18.79 -24.09
N PHE A 280 15.41 17.72 -23.30
CA PHE A 280 16.37 17.39 -22.24
C PHE A 280 17.82 17.35 -22.76
N LYS A 281 18.07 16.75 -23.93
CA LYS A 281 19.42 16.65 -24.53
C LYS A 281 20.02 18.02 -24.83
N GLU A 282 19.22 18.96 -25.34
CA GLU A 282 19.65 20.33 -25.60
C GLU A 282 19.89 21.10 -24.30
N LEU A 283 19.03 20.92 -23.29
CA LEU A 283 19.21 21.48 -21.95
C LEU A 283 20.49 20.96 -21.29
N GLN A 284 20.75 19.65 -21.37
CA GLN A 284 21.95 19.03 -20.82
C GLN A 284 23.22 19.59 -21.48
N GLN A 285 23.19 19.75 -22.80
CA GLN A 285 24.30 20.35 -23.54
C GLN A 285 24.52 21.81 -23.12
N TYR A 286 23.47 22.63 -23.02
CA TYR A 286 23.51 24.00 -22.57
C TYR A 286 24.18 24.15 -21.18
N PHE A 287 23.67 23.38 -20.19
CA PHE A 287 24.21 23.45 -18.83
C PHE A 287 25.66 22.96 -18.75
N SER A 288 25.99 21.87 -19.44
CA SER A 288 27.33 21.30 -19.44
C SER A 288 28.37 22.27 -20.06
N GLN A 289 27.99 22.95 -21.13
CA GLN A 289 28.92 23.88 -21.84
C GLN A 289 29.05 25.23 -21.15
N LYS A 290 27.95 25.80 -20.65
CA LYS A 290 27.92 27.17 -20.14
C LYS A 290 28.16 27.27 -18.63
N TRP A 291 27.71 26.28 -17.85
CA TRP A 291 27.64 26.37 -16.39
C TRP A 291 28.51 25.35 -15.64
N ASN A 292 29.09 24.37 -16.30
CA ASN A 292 29.92 23.32 -15.71
C ASN A 292 29.40 22.79 -14.36
N PRO A 293 28.18 22.23 -14.31
CA PRO A 293 27.53 21.81 -13.08
C PRO A 293 28.25 20.63 -12.42
N VAL A 294 27.87 20.29 -11.18
CA VAL A 294 28.25 19.02 -10.55
C VAL A 294 27.56 17.87 -11.29
N TYR A 295 26.27 18.04 -11.57
CA TYR A 295 25.51 17.17 -12.50
C TYR A 295 24.38 17.95 -13.18
N ALA A 296 23.94 17.43 -14.31
CA ALA A 296 22.78 17.87 -15.08
C ALA A 296 22.09 16.60 -15.61
N GLU A 297 20.97 16.22 -14.99
CA GLU A 297 20.33 14.92 -15.20
C GLU A 297 18.85 15.04 -15.57
N PRO A 298 18.23 13.99 -16.17
CA PRO A 298 16.81 13.99 -16.46
C PRO A 298 15.96 14.12 -15.20
N HIS A 299 14.80 14.75 -15.30
CA HIS A 299 13.81 14.77 -14.25
C HIS A 299 12.94 13.51 -14.32
N TYR A 300 13.35 12.46 -13.58
CA TYR A 300 12.72 11.13 -13.66
C TYR A 300 11.36 11.03 -12.98
N MET A 301 10.57 10.02 -13.37
CA MET A 301 9.28 9.64 -12.78
C MET A 301 9.34 8.34 -11.99
N TYR A 302 8.62 8.28 -10.85
CA TYR A 302 8.58 7.14 -9.91
C TYR A 302 7.19 6.52 -9.80
N LEU A 303 7.09 5.21 -9.47
CA LEU A 303 5.89 4.38 -9.56
C LEU A 303 5.73 3.36 -8.42
N THR A 304 4.52 2.77 -8.21
CA THR A 304 4.13 1.91 -7.08
C THR A 304 4.20 0.39 -7.32
N ASN A 305 4.33 -0.46 -6.28
CA ASN A 305 4.64 -1.92 -6.37
C ASN A 305 3.96 -2.88 -5.34
N LYS A 306 4.04 -4.30 -5.41
CA LYS A 306 3.14 -5.26 -4.72
C LYS A 306 3.46 -6.76 -4.48
N LYS A 307 2.96 -7.69 -3.38
CA LYS A 307 2.05 -8.87 -3.10
C LYS A 307 2.41 -10.05 -2.12
N THR A 308 1.72 -11.07 -1.50
CA THR A 308 0.72 -11.92 -0.83
C THR A 308 1.12 -13.10 0.11
N PRO A 309 0.19 -13.99 0.79
CA PRO A 309 -0.19 -14.14 2.22
C PRO A 309 0.23 -15.41 3.03
N VAL A 310 0.05 -15.51 4.43
CA VAL A 310 0.19 -16.70 5.34
C VAL A 310 -0.53 -16.67 6.71
N LYS A 311 -0.62 -17.79 7.45
CA LYS A 311 -1.54 -18.18 8.56
C LYS A 311 -0.95 -18.19 9.99
N ALA A 312 -1.79 -18.06 11.03
CA ALA A 312 -1.54 -17.72 12.44
C ALA A 312 -1.61 -18.86 13.50
N SER A 313 -1.06 -18.65 14.73
CA SER A 313 -1.52 -19.23 16.02
C SER A 313 -0.96 -18.51 17.27
N ASP A 314 -1.74 -18.51 18.39
CA ASP A 314 -1.48 -18.03 19.78
C ASP A 314 -1.10 -16.58 19.97
N VAL A 315 -2.13 -15.68 19.84
CA VAL A 315 -1.85 -14.29 19.81
C VAL A 315 -3.10 -13.46 20.00
N SER A 316 -2.94 -12.20 20.40
CA SER A 316 -4.01 -11.20 20.42
C SER A 316 -4.76 -11.20 19.09
N ILE A 317 -5.96 -11.72 19.05
CA ILE A 317 -6.81 -11.69 17.87
C ILE A 317 -7.66 -10.43 18.00
N PRO A 318 -7.42 -9.39 17.19
CA PRO A 318 -8.27 -8.21 17.15
C PRO A 318 -9.69 -8.56 16.71
N ASN A 319 -10.65 -7.73 17.13
CA ASN A 319 -12.05 -7.90 16.75
C ASN A 319 -12.41 -7.24 15.41
N ASP A 320 -11.41 -6.76 14.67
CA ASP A 320 -11.57 -6.10 13.38
C ASP A 320 -12.13 -7.08 12.36
N LEU A 321 -13.16 -6.66 11.64
CA LEU A 321 -14.01 -7.52 10.80
C LEU A 321 -13.23 -8.38 9.80
N LEU A 322 -12.19 -7.79 9.20
CA LEU A 322 -11.43 -8.42 8.12
C LEU A 322 -10.19 -9.17 8.63
N PHE A 323 -9.83 -9.03 9.92
CA PHE A 323 -8.60 -9.60 10.46
C PHE A 323 -8.50 -11.11 10.25
N SER A 324 -9.44 -11.86 10.77
CA SER A 324 -9.35 -13.33 10.80
C SER A 324 -9.38 -13.99 9.43
N ARG A 325 -9.95 -13.34 8.42
CA ARG A 325 -10.15 -13.91 7.09
C ARG A 325 -9.22 -13.37 6.02
N TYR A 326 -8.78 -12.10 6.16
CA TYR A 326 -8.08 -11.40 5.08
C TYR A 326 -6.71 -10.85 5.49
N GLN A 327 -6.42 -10.71 6.79
CA GLN A 327 -5.14 -10.19 7.25
C GLN A 327 -4.18 -11.29 7.71
N TRP A 328 -3.86 -12.20 6.82
CA TRP A 328 -2.85 -13.24 7.01
C TRP A 328 -1.44 -12.69 7.25
N ASN A 329 -1.17 -11.50 6.76
CA ASN A 329 0.11 -10.80 6.83
C ASN A 329 0.57 -10.51 8.27
N LEU A 330 -0.35 -10.18 9.16
CA LEU A 330 0.00 -9.85 10.55
C LEU A 330 0.48 -11.07 11.34
N PRO A 331 -0.21 -12.22 11.30
CA PRO A 331 0.32 -13.46 11.87
C PRO A 331 1.58 -13.98 11.19
N ALA A 332 1.70 -13.86 9.87
CA ALA A 332 2.87 -14.33 9.14
C ALA A 332 4.16 -13.61 9.49
N THR A 333 4.04 -12.38 9.99
CA THR A 333 5.16 -11.58 10.48
C THR A 333 5.27 -11.58 12.01
N GLU A 334 4.54 -12.46 12.73
CA GLU A 334 4.49 -12.51 14.19
C GLU A 334 4.09 -11.16 14.84
N THR A 335 3.38 -10.29 14.09
CA THR A 335 2.99 -8.95 14.52
C THR A 335 2.10 -9.01 15.75
N ASN A 336 1.09 -9.87 15.74
CA ASN A 336 0.15 -10.03 16.81
C ASN A 336 0.78 -10.64 18.10
N ARG A 337 1.90 -11.36 18.02
CA ARG A 337 2.76 -11.68 19.17
C ARG A 337 3.59 -10.48 19.59
N GLY A 338 4.10 -9.73 18.62
CA GLY A 338 4.87 -8.50 18.84
C GLY A 338 4.11 -7.47 19.67
N TRP A 339 2.78 -7.38 19.55
CA TRP A 339 1.94 -6.47 20.34
C TRP A 339 1.98 -6.71 21.86
N ALA A 340 2.39 -7.90 22.30
CA ALA A 340 2.65 -8.14 23.71
C ALA A 340 3.90 -7.39 24.22
N LEU A 341 4.82 -7.01 23.35
CA LEU A 341 6.06 -6.28 23.64
C LEU A 341 5.92 -4.79 23.36
N SER A 342 5.31 -4.41 22.24
CA SER A 342 5.05 -3.02 21.85
C SER A 342 3.82 -2.91 20.97
N LYS A 343 3.00 -1.92 21.26
CA LYS A 343 1.89 -1.46 20.42
C LYS A 343 2.24 -0.19 19.63
N GLY A 344 3.47 0.28 19.75
CA GLY A 344 3.93 1.53 19.15
C GLY A 344 3.76 2.74 20.08
N SER A 345 4.20 3.90 19.61
CA SER A 345 4.14 5.18 20.31
C SER A 345 3.70 6.31 19.38
N LYS A 346 2.79 7.16 19.83
CA LYS A 346 2.37 8.35 19.05
C LYS A 346 3.50 9.37 18.80
N ASN A 347 4.61 9.26 19.53
CA ASN A 347 5.77 10.11 19.36
C ASN A 347 6.69 9.63 18.23
N VAL A 348 6.50 8.42 17.73
CA VAL A 348 7.23 7.87 16.58
C VAL A 348 6.32 7.95 15.36
N VAL A 349 6.61 8.90 14.48
CA VAL A 349 5.81 9.23 13.30
C VAL A 349 6.39 8.54 12.07
N VAL A 350 5.53 7.92 11.28
CA VAL A 350 5.84 7.33 9.97
C VAL A 350 5.31 8.24 8.88
N ALA A 351 6.16 8.82 8.06
CA ALA A 351 5.73 9.54 6.87
C ALA A 351 5.44 8.55 5.72
N VAL A 352 4.29 8.71 5.09
CA VAL A 352 3.89 8.01 3.88
C VAL A 352 4.04 8.98 2.71
N VAL A 353 5.16 8.85 1.98
CA VAL A 353 5.48 9.66 0.81
C VAL A 353 4.91 8.95 -0.42
N ASP A 354 3.69 9.36 -0.85
CA ASP A 354 2.85 8.58 -1.76
C ASP A 354 1.78 9.46 -2.46
N THR A 355 0.63 8.88 -2.82
CA THR A 355 -0.52 9.57 -3.47
C THR A 355 -1.37 10.43 -2.53
N GLY A 356 -1.00 10.54 -1.25
CA GLY A 356 -1.82 11.12 -0.18
C GLY A 356 -2.50 10.04 0.67
N VAL A 357 -3.40 10.45 1.57
CA VAL A 357 -4.19 9.55 2.43
C VAL A 357 -5.63 10.08 2.54
N ASP A 358 -6.62 9.20 2.55
CA ASP A 358 -7.98 9.55 2.96
C ASP A 358 -8.01 9.83 4.47
N MET A 359 -7.85 11.11 4.82
CA MET A 359 -7.70 11.56 6.19
C MET A 359 -9.00 11.44 7.02
N ASP A 360 -10.11 11.22 6.34
CA ASP A 360 -11.44 11.10 6.94
C ASP A 360 -11.90 9.64 7.07
N HIS A 361 -11.09 8.69 6.61
CA HIS A 361 -11.40 7.26 6.70
C HIS A 361 -11.61 6.84 8.18
N PRO A 362 -12.74 6.21 8.56
CA PRO A 362 -13.07 5.90 9.95
C PRO A 362 -12.01 5.03 10.61
N ASP A 363 -11.46 4.06 9.89
CA ASP A 363 -10.44 3.14 10.39
C ASP A 363 -9.02 3.77 10.48
N LEU A 364 -8.87 5.02 10.01
CA LEU A 364 -7.67 5.85 10.18
C LEU A 364 -7.89 7.04 11.11
N LYS A 365 -9.08 7.15 11.70
CA LYS A 365 -9.47 8.29 12.52
C LYS A 365 -8.55 8.49 13.71
N GLY A 366 -7.95 9.68 13.80
CA GLY A 366 -7.02 10.03 14.87
C GLY A 366 -5.63 9.44 14.73
N GLN A 367 -5.37 8.62 13.71
CA GLN A 367 -4.03 8.09 13.37
C GLN A 367 -3.27 9.00 12.41
N ILE A 368 -3.98 9.81 11.63
CA ILE A 368 -3.38 10.65 10.60
C ILE A 368 -3.07 12.03 11.17
N LEU A 369 -1.84 12.47 10.99
CA LEU A 369 -1.37 13.83 11.30
C LEU A 369 -1.63 14.78 10.14
N PRO A 370 -1.58 16.10 10.35
CA PRO A 370 -1.43 17.05 9.27
C PRO A 370 -0.21 16.69 8.43
N GLY A 371 -0.37 16.70 7.12
CA GLY A 371 0.68 16.34 6.18
C GLY A 371 0.96 17.45 5.20
N HIS A 372 1.58 17.11 4.07
CA HIS A 372 1.96 18.04 3.03
C HIS A 372 1.56 17.55 1.65
N ASN A 373 1.07 18.46 0.81
CA ASN A 373 0.76 18.18 -0.58
C ASN A 373 1.75 18.92 -1.48
N VAL A 374 2.75 18.18 -1.95
CA VAL A 374 3.77 18.72 -2.86
C VAL A 374 3.19 19.00 -4.25
N VAL A 375 2.20 18.19 -4.66
CA VAL A 375 1.54 18.31 -5.97
C VAL A 375 0.72 19.61 -6.05
N ASN A 376 0.00 19.93 -4.97
CA ASN A 376 -0.73 21.19 -4.83
C ASN A 376 -0.61 21.72 -3.39
N PRO A 377 0.36 22.58 -3.07
CA PRO A 377 0.61 23.06 -1.71
C PRO A 377 -0.55 23.85 -1.06
N LYS A 378 -1.57 24.23 -1.84
CA LYS A 378 -2.76 24.93 -1.33
C LYS A 378 -3.84 23.96 -0.82
N GLU A 379 -3.70 22.69 -1.07
CA GLU A 379 -4.66 21.65 -0.71
C GLU A 379 -4.08 20.68 0.33
N LYS A 380 -4.96 20.00 1.06
CA LYS A 380 -4.55 18.92 1.95
C LYS A 380 -4.08 17.70 1.13
N PRO A 381 -3.23 16.85 1.69
CA PRO A 381 -2.71 15.66 1.00
C PRO A 381 -3.74 14.51 0.94
N TYR A 382 -4.96 14.81 0.46
CA TYR A 382 -5.97 13.79 0.23
C TYR A 382 -5.56 12.85 -0.92
N ASP A 383 -5.88 11.58 -0.74
CA ASP A 383 -5.62 10.54 -1.72
C ASP A 383 -6.73 10.49 -2.78
N ASP A 384 -6.35 10.64 -4.03
CA ASP A 384 -7.22 10.58 -5.22
C ASP A 384 -6.97 9.33 -6.09
N VAL A 385 -6.10 8.41 -5.60
CA VAL A 385 -5.72 7.17 -6.28
C VAL A 385 -6.09 5.92 -5.47
N GLY A 386 -5.89 5.97 -4.13
CA GLY A 386 -6.15 4.91 -3.18
C GLY A 386 -4.91 4.18 -2.68
N HIS A 387 -3.75 4.40 -3.30
CA HIS A 387 -2.53 3.69 -2.96
C HIS A 387 -1.95 4.11 -1.60
N GLY A 388 -1.79 5.41 -1.36
CA GLY A 388 -1.25 5.90 -0.09
C GLY A 388 -2.19 5.64 1.10
N THR A 389 -3.51 5.65 0.88
CA THR A 389 -4.50 5.25 1.89
C THR A 389 -4.33 3.79 2.27
N HIS A 390 -4.10 2.92 1.28
CA HIS A 390 -3.86 1.50 1.51
C HIS A 390 -2.56 1.27 2.29
N VAL A 391 -1.49 1.95 1.92
CA VAL A 391 -0.20 1.93 2.63
C VAL A 391 -0.34 2.40 4.08
N ALA A 392 -1.07 3.50 4.31
CA ALA A 392 -1.32 4.03 5.66
C ALA A 392 -2.09 3.04 6.55
N GLY A 393 -3.07 2.33 6.00
CA GLY A 393 -3.84 1.32 6.74
C GLY A 393 -2.98 0.13 7.18
N ILE A 394 -2.06 -0.35 6.35
CA ILE A 394 -1.10 -1.40 6.74
C ILE A 394 -0.28 -0.96 7.96
N ILE A 395 0.14 0.29 7.99
CA ILE A 395 0.94 0.82 9.09
C ILE A 395 0.09 0.98 10.35
N SER A 396 -1.06 1.64 10.26
CA SER A 396 -1.69 2.26 11.42
C SER A 396 -3.23 2.32 11.37
N ALA A 397 -3.93 1.45 10.63
CA ALA A 397 -5.38 1.32 10.81
C ALA A 397 -5.70 1.01 12.28
N LEU A 398 -6.86 1.47 12.76
CA LEU A 398 -7.27 1.29 14.15
C LEU A 398 -7.40 -0.20 14.46
N VAL A 399 -6.78 -0.63 15.53
CA VAL A 399 -6.79 -2.04 15.93
C VAL A 399 -7.81 -2.25 17.05
N ASN A 400 -8.60 -3.30 16.95
CA ASN A 400 -9.59 -3.71 17.94
C ASN A 400 -10.75 -2.70 18.08
N ASN A 401 -11.18 -2.12 16.97
CA ASN A 401 -12.31 -1.18 16.90
C ASN A 401 -13.63 -1.82 16.39
N GLY A 402 -13.60 -3.10 16.00
CA GLY A 402 -14.76 -3.83 15.49
C GLY A 402 -15.09 -3.54 14.03
N GLU A 403 -14.25 -2.76 13.34
CA GLU A 403 -14.43 -2.35 11.94
C GLU A 403 -13.20 -2.76 11.11
N GLY A 404 -13.36 -2.94 9.83
CA GLY A 404 -12.34 -3.05 8.80
C GLY A 404 -11.13 -3.92 9.12
N VAL A 405 -9.95 -3.31 9.11
CA VAL A 405 -8.65 -3.97 9.20
C VAL A 405 -7.84 -3.48 10.41
N ALA A 406 -6.98 -4.34 10.95
CA ALA A 406 -5.98 -3.95 11.94
C ALA A 406 -4.69 -3.46 11.27
N GLY A 407 -4.16 -2.31 11.67
CA GLY A 407 -2.81 -1.88 11.34
C GLY A 407 -1.75 -2.66 12.09
N MET A 408 -0.50 -2.65 11.63
CA MET A 408 0.61 -3.27 12.37
C MET A 408 0.91 -2.58 13.69
N THR A 409 0.61 -1.28 13.77
CA THR A 409 0.84 -0.48 14.98
C THR A 409 -0.49 0.07 15.50
N TRP A 410 -0.63 0.15 16.85
CA TRP A 410 -1.83 0.71 17.48
C TRP A 410 -1.75 2.23 17.66
N TYR A 411 -0.55 2.75 17.89
CA TYR A 411 -0.39 4.14 18.36
C TYR A 411 0.55 4.99 17.51
N ASN A 412 1.36 4.40 16.63
CA ASN A 412 2.19 5.20 15.74
C ASN A 412 1.33 6.04 14.80
N LYS A 413 1.72 7.28 14.59
CA LYS A 413 0.99 8.20 13.72
C LYS A 413 1.56 8.16 12.31
N VAL A 414 0.68 8.34 11.34
CA VAL A 414 1.02 8.48 9.92
C VAL A 414 0.96 9.96 9.53
N MET A 415 2.02 10.42 8.87
CA MET A 415 2.13 11.75 8.27
C MET A 415 2.04 11.60 6.76
N PRO A 416 0.91 11.98 6.12
CA PRO A 416 0.76 11.87 4.67
C PRO A 416 1.56 12.95 3.96
N VAL A 417 2.36 12.55 2.96
CA VAL A 417 3.09 13.47 2.08
C VAL A 417 2.77 13.10 0.63
N LYS A 418 1.87 13.88 0.02
CA LYS A 418 1.42 13.64 -1.34
C LYS A 418 2.42 14.16 -2.35
N VAL A 419 3.15 13.25 -2.97
CA VAL A 419 4.16 13.53 -4.01
C VAL A 419 3.76 12.97 -5.37
N LEU A 420 2.76 12.10 -5.40
CA LEU A 420 2.21 11.49 -6.61
C LEU A 420 0.82 12.08 -6.89
N ASP A 421 0.56 12.40 -8.15
CA ASP A 421 -0.70 13.00 -8.62
C ASP A 421 -1.83 11.96 -8.80
N GLN A 422 -2.97 12.40 -9.33
CA GLN A 422 -4.14 11.55 -9.62
C GLN A 422 -3.89 10.43 -10.65
N SER A 423 -2.77 10.49 -11.38
CA SER A 423 -2.34 9.40 -12.26
C SER A 423 -1.51 8.34 -11.52
N GLY A 424 -1.17 8.58 -10.25
CA GLY A 424 -0.25 7.76 -9.45
C GLY A 424 1.20 7.99 -9.81
N SER A 425 1.54 9.16 -10.38
CA SER A 425 2.87 9.50 -10.87
C SER A 425 3.40 10.76 -10.20
N GLY A 426 4.71 10.81 -9.98
CA GLY A 426 5.40 11.97 -9.46
C GLY A 426 6.78 12.13 -10.09
N THR A 427 7.38 13.29 -9.86
CA THR A 427 8.69 13.64 -10.37
C THR A 427 9.78 13.34 -9.36
N THR A 428 11.03 13.24 -9.79
CA THR A 428 12.19 13.20 -8.88
C THR A 428 12.13 14.37 -7.89
N TYR A 429 11.73 15.56 -8.37
CA TYR A 429 11.60 16.74 -7.53
C TYR A 429 10.53 16.58 -6.45
N SER A 430 9.31 16.15 -6.82
CA SER A 430 8.23 16.01 -5.84
C SER A 430 8.56 14.97 -4.78
N VAL A 431 9.21 13.85 -5.16
CA VAL A 431 9.64 12.82 -4.22
C VAL A 431 10.74 13.34 -3.30
N ALA A 432 11.77 14.00 -3.84
CA ALA A 432 12.86 14.58 -3.05
C ALA A 432 12.37 15.68 -2.08
N GLU A 433 11.49 16.58 -2.54
CA GLU A 433 10.84 17.58 -1.69
C GLU A 433 10.05 16.94 -0.55
N GLY A 434 9.26 15.91 -0.86
CA GLY A 434 8.48 15.18 0.14
C GLY A 434 9.34 14.51 1.21
N ILE A 435 10.46 13.90 0.81
CA ILE A 435 11.43 13.27 1.73
C ILE A 435 12.04 14.31 2.67
N ILE A 436 12.55 15.41 2.11
CA ILE A 436 13.15 16.50 2.89
C ILE A 436 12.11 17.11 3.85
N TRP A 437 10.90 17.39 3.34
CA TRP A 437 9.82 17.93 4.16
C TRP A 437 9.45 17.00 5.33
N ALA A 438 9.31 15.71 5.07
CA ALA A 438 8.99 14.71 6.10
C ALA A 438 10.08 14.66 7.20
N ALA A 439 11.35 14.66 6.81
CA ALA A 439 12.48 14.66 7.74
C ALA A 439 12.52 15.93 8.59
N ASP A 440 12.21 17.10 8.00
CA ASP A 440 12.18 18.40 8.70
C ASP A 440 10.98 18.52 9.65
N HIS A 441 9.90 17.77 9.41
CA HIS A 441 8.68 17.78 10.23
C HIS A 441 8.60 16.62 11.21
N GLY A 442 9.72 15.95 11.50
CA GLY A 442 9.86 15.04 12.63
C GLY A 442 9.48 13.59 12.33
N ALA A 443 9.37 13.19 11.06
CA ALA A 443 9.26 11.78 10.71
C ALA A 443 10.47 11.01 11.24
N LYS A 444 10.24 9.87 11.88
CA LYS A 444 11.28 8.94 12.35
C LYS A 444 11.48 7.77 11.40
N VAL A 445 10.48 7.53 10.57
CA VAL A 445 10.50 6.54 9.48
C VAL A 445 9.84 7.18 8.25
N ILE A 446 10.39 6.97 7.07
CA ILE A 446 9.79 7.36 5.80
C ILE A 446 9.54 6.09 4.98
N ASN A 447 8.29 5.86 4.59
CA ASN A 447 7.89 4.82 3.67
C ASN A 447 7.83 5.34 2.23
N LEU A 448 8.51 4.66 1.32
CA LEU A 448 8.62 4.96 -0.11
C LEU A 448 8.11 3.77 -0.92
N SER A 449 6.79 3.66 -1.05
CA SER A 449 6.14 2.61 -1.84
C SER A 449 6.12 2.96 -3.33
N LEU A 450 7.21 3.46 -3.86
CA LEU A 450 7.39 3.98 -5.22
C LEU A 450 8.82 3.73 -5.73
N GLY A 451 9.04 3.80 -7.04
CA GLY A 451 10.39 3.63 -7.58
C GLY A 451 10.55 3.84 -9.08
N ASN A 452 11.80 3.84 -9.51
CA ASN A 452 12.27 3.93 -10.90
C ASN A 452 13.57 3.14 -11.04
N TYR A 453 14.02 2.83 -12.26
CA TYR A 453 15.29 2.11 -12.51
C TYR A 453 16.47 3.03 -12.80
N ALA A 454 16.25 4.32 -12.94
CA ALA A 454 17.33 5.29 -13.09
C ALA A 454 17.84 5.74 -11.73
N GLN A 455 19.16 5.76 -11.59
CA GLN A 455 19.82 6.39 -10.46
C GLN A 455 19.82 7.92 -10.66
N ALA A 456 19.22 8.66 -9.72
CA ALA A 456 19.13 10.11 -9.76
C ALA A 456 19.91 10.71 -8.57
N GLU A 457 20.96 11.44 -8.85
CA GLU A 457 21.82 12.05 -7.80
C GLU A 457 21.03 13.02 -6.93
N PHE A 458 20.11 13.75 -7.52
CA PHE A 458 19.22 14.65 -6.78
C PHE A 458 18.35 13.93 -5.74
N LEU A 459 17.79 12.78 -6.10
CA LEU A 459 17.04 11.98 -5.13
C LEU A 459 17.96 11.40 -4.06
N HIS A 460 19.17 10.96 -4.44
CA HIS A 460 20.15 10.43 -3.50
C HIS A 460 20.58 11.50 -2.49
N ASP A 461 20.76 12.76 -2.91
CA ASP A 461 21.03 13.88 -2.01
C ASP A 461 19.89 14.08 -0.99
N ALA A 462 18.63 13.97 -1.40
CA ALA A 462 17.48 14.05 -0.49
C ALA A 462 17.42 12.84 0.48
N ILE A 463 17.75 11.66 0.00
CA ILE A 463 17.87 10.43 0.83
C ILE A 463 18.95 10.61 1.89
N LYS A 464 20.16 11.04 1.51
CA LYS A 464 21.27 11.32 2.44
C LYS A 464 20.89 12.36 3.48
N TYR A 465 20.21 13.42 3.06
CA TYR A 465 19.74 14.47 3.97
C TYR A 465 18.81 13.90 5.06
N ALA A 466 17.85 13.06 4.70
CA ALA A 466 16.95 12.44 5.66
C ALA A 466 17.69 11.41 6.53
N TYR A 467 18.59 10.63 5.95
CA TYR A 467 19.42 9.66 6.66
C TYR A 467 20.30 10.32 7.73
N ASP A 468 20.96 11.45 7.39
CA ASP A 468 21.80 12.23 8.30
C ASP A 468 20.99 12.87 9.45
N LYS A 469 19.66 13.02 9.28
CA LYS A 469 18.71 13.43 10.32
C LYS A 469 18.18 12.23 11.15
N ASP A 470 18.83 11.10 11.09
CA ASP A 470 18.46 9.90 11.84
C ASP A 470 17.06 9.36 11.45
N VAL A 471 16.64 9.49 10.21
CA VAL A 471 15.40 8.91 9.70
C VAL A 471 15.68 7.52 9.12
N VAL A 472 14.83 6.53 9.43
CA VAL A 472 14.84 5.22 8.75
C VAL A 472 14.08 5.34 7.45
N LEU A 473 14.76 5.11 6.33
CA LEU A 473 14.17 5.15 4.99
C LEU A 473 13.89 3.73 4.52
N VAL A 474 12.64 3.43 4.17
CA VAL A 474 12.20 2.10 3.72
C VAL A 474 11.58 2.21 2.34
N ALA A 475 12.03 1.40 1.39
CA ALA A 475 11.52 1.48 0.03
C ALA A 475 11.22 0.11 -0.59
N ALA A 476 10.21 0.10 -1.45
CA ALA A 476 9.80 -1.04 -2.26
C ALA A 476 10.77 -1.27 -3.44
N THR A 477 11.16 -2.54 -3.70
CA THR A 477 12.16 -2.89 -4.72
C THR A 477 11.63 -2.89 -6.15
N GLY A 478 10.33 -3.01 -6.37
CA GLY A 478 9.72 -3.06 -7.69
C GLY A 478 9.03 -4.39 -8.04
N ASN A 479 8.24 -4.38 -9.15
CA ASN A 479 7.34 -5.50 -9.52
C ASN A 479 7.58 -6.07 -10.91
N ASP A 480 8.77 -5.98 -11.38
CA ASP A 480 9.10 -6.38 -12.74
C ASP A 480 9.83 -7.74 -12.79
N ASN A 481 9.90 -8.45 -11.61
CA ASN A 481 10.58 -9.74 -11.48
C ASN A 481 12.00 -9.69 -12.06
N THR A 482 12.74 -8.63 -11.74
CA THR A 482 14.08 -8.37 -12.29
C THR A 482 15.11 -8.27 -11.19
N GLU A 483 16.36 -8.59 -11.52
CA GLU A 483 17.53 -8.39 -10.65
C GLU A 483 18.06 -6.95 -10.72
N ARG A 484 17.56 -6.16 -11.68
CA ARG A 484 17.99 -4.78 -11.85
C ARG A 484 17.66 -3.94 -10.63
N PRO A 485 18.63 -3.17 -10.06
CA PRO A 485 18.39 -2.30 -8.94
C PRO A 485 17.34 -1.23 -9.25
N GLY A 486 16.32 -1.13 -8.38
CA GLY A 486 15.32 -0.07 -8.43
C GLY A 486 15.63 1.01 -7.39
N TYR A 487 15.45 2.27 -7.75
CA TYR A 487 15.68 3.42 -6.85
C TYR A 487 14.35 4.05 -6.42
N PRO A 488 14.24 4.45 -5.13
CA PRO A 488 15.31 4.65 -4.15
C PRO A 488 15.77 3.41 -3.39
N ALA A 489 15.15 2.25 -3.55
CA ALA A 489 15.46 1.05 -2.75
C ALA A 489 16.94 0.62 -2.80
N ALA A 490 17.61 0.83 -3.94
CA ALA A 490 19.01 0.42 -4.11
C ALA A 490 20.05 1.45 -3.60
N TYR A 491 19.64 2.57 -3.01
CA TYR A 491 20.60 3.44 -2.33
C TYR A 491 21.06 2.84 -0.99
N PRO A 492 22.34 2.96 -0.62
CA PRO A 492 22.89 2.34 0.60
C PRO A 492 22.21 2.80 1.91
N GLU A 493 21.66 4.00 1.92
CA GLU A 493 20.95 4.61 3.05
C GLU A 493 19.51 4.13 3.21
N VAL A 494 18.99 3.36 2.23
CA VAL A 494 17.60 2.91 2.18
C VAL A 494 17.50 1.44 2.50
N PHE A 495 16.50 1.07 3.27
CA PHE A 495 16.17 -0.32 3.59
C PHE A 495 15.25 -0.89 2.50
N ALA A 496 15.78 -1.77 1.70
CA ALA A 496 15.13 -2.31 0.50
C ALA A 496 14.23 -3.51 0.83
N VAL A 497 12.95 -3.42 0.45
CA VAL A 497 11.93 -4.42 0.79
C VAL A 497 11.35 -5.08 -0.45
N SER A 498 11.53 -6.39 -0.54
CA SER A 498 10.90 -7.27 -1.51
C SER A 498 9.68 -7.99 -0.92
N ALA A 499 8.90 -8.65 -1.77
CA ALA A 499 7.59 -9.19 -1.38
C ALA A 499 7.59 -10.72 -1.30
N THR A 500 6.96 -11.25 -0.21
CA THR A 500 6.61 -12.66 -0.09
C THR A 500 5.12 -12.91 -0.34
N ASP A 501 4.79 -14.16 -0.62
CA ASP A 501 3.44 -14.70 -0.67
C ASP A 501 3.06 -15.43 0.64
N ALA A 502 1.83 -15.97 0.74
CA ALA A 502 1.28 -16.67 1.91
C ALA A 502 2.04 -17.91 2.32
N SER A 503 2.79 -18.45 1.43
CA SER A 503 3.64 -19.61 1.66
C SER A 503 5.08 -19.22 1.95
N MET A 504 5.34 -17.91 2.19
CA MET A 504 6.68 -17.32 2.35
C MET A 504 7.59 -17.51 1.12
N HIS A 505 7.02 -17.76 -0.05
CA HIS A 505 7.80 -17.73 -1.29
C HIS A 505 7.99 -16.28 -1.74
N ARG A 506 9.07 -16.00 -2.46
CA ARG A 506 9.19 -14.72 -3.15
C ARG A 506 8.04 -14.56 -4.13
N ALA A 507 7.31 -13.48 -4.02
CA ALA A 507 6.21 -13.20 -4.93
C ALA A 507 6.71 -13.12 -6.38
N SER A 508 5.98 -13.72 -7.31
CA SER A 508 6.42 -13.93 -8.71
C SER A 508 6.74 -12.65 -9.49
N PHE A 509 6.27 -11.50 -9.02
CA PHE A 509 6.56 -10.18 -9.61
C PHE A 509 7.67 -9.45 -8.86
N SER A 510 7.97 -9.85 -7.61
CA SER A 510 8.90 -9.11 -6.76
C SER A 510 10.28 -9.03 -7.40
N ASN A 511 10.83 -7.83 -7.47
CA ASN A 511 12.22 -7.64 -7.82
C ASN A 511 13.12 -8.32 -6.79
N TYR A 512 14.33 -8.64 -7.19
CA TYR A 512 15.34 -9.33 -6.41
C TYR A 512 16.74 -8.80 -6.77
N GLY A 513 17.75 -9.14 -6.01
CA GLY A 513 19.13 -8.72 -6.25
C GLY A 513 19.88 -8.52 -4.93
N ASP A 514 21.19 -8.34 -5.01
CA ASP A 514 22.06 -8.18 -3.83
C ASP A 514 21.76 -6.91 -3.01
N TYR A 515 20.98 -5.99 -3.55
CA TYR A 515 20.54 -4.75 -2.87
C TYR A 515 19.32 -4.96 -1.96
N VAL A 516 18.67 -6.14 -2.00
CA VAL A 516 17.48 -6.42 -1.17
C VAL A 516 17.87 -6.70 0.26
N ASP A 517 17.31 -5.95 1.21
CA ASP A 517 17.55 -6.21 2.63
C ASP A 517 16.67 -7.35 3.16
N VAL A 518 15.36 -7.22 3.02
CA VAL A 518 14.42 -8.19 3.59
C VAL A 518 13.20 -8.41 2.71
N MET A 519 12.47 -9.45 3.07
CA MET A 519 11.15 -9.75 2.55
C MET A 519 10.08 -9.36 3.57
N ALA A 520 8.91 -8.96 3.06
CA ALA A 520 7.72 -8.78 3.87
C ALA A 520 6.46 -9.18 3.07
N PRO A 521 5.32 -9.44 3.72
CA PRO A 521 4.08 -9.75 3.05
C PRO A 521 3.66 -8.67 2.06
N GLY A 522 3.41 -9.05 0.84
CA GLY A 522 3.04 -8.09 -0.19
C GLY A 522 1.94 -8.54 -1.18
N ALA A 523 1.10 -9.55 -0.98
CA ALA A 523 0.13 -10.04 -1.96
C ALA A 523 -1.28 -10.18 -1.43
N SER A 524 -2.30 -9.60 -2.09
CA SER A 524 -3.69 -9.52 -1.64
C SER A 524 -3.80 -9.01 -0.20
N ILE A 525 -3.04 -8.03 0.11
CA ILE A 525 -3.02 -7.40 1.42
C ILE A 525 -4.27 -6.55 1.55
N ALA A 526 -5.15 -6.93 2.47
CA ALA A 526 -6.33 -6.16 2.80
C ALA A 526 -5.94 -4.92 3.61
N SER A 527 -6.43 -3.75 3.20
CA SER A 527 -6.21 -2.49 3.91
C SER A 527 -7.28 -1.45 3.57
N THR A 528 -7.23 -0.31 4.22
CA THR A 528 -8.12 0.83 4.00
C THR A 528 -8.03 1.36 2.57
N TYR A 529 -9.13 1.88 2.05
CA TYR A 529 -9.22 2.46 0.71
C TYR A 529 -10.14 3.69 0.73
N PRO A 530 -9.93 4.72 -0.12
CA PRO A 530 -10.71 5.94 -0.07
C PRO A 530 -12.22 5.74 -0.13
N GLY A 531 -12.96 6.60 0.58
CA GLY A 531 -14.42 6.58 0.61
C GLY A 531 -15.00 5.57 1.60
N ASN A 532 -14.32 5.34 2.71
CA ASN A 532 -14.67 4.35 3.73
C ASN A 532 -14.79 2.93 3.17
N GLN A 533 -13.86 2.54 2.35
CA GLN A 533 -13.83 1.23 1.73
C GLN A 533 -12.53 0.50 2.08
N TYR A 534 -12.50 -0.77 1.76
CA TYR A 534 -11.34 -1.63 1.93
C TYR A 534 -11.05 -2.34 0.62
N ALA A 535 -9.78 -2.56 0.33
CA ALA A 535 -9.34 -3.26 -0.87
C ALA A 535 -8.21 -4.23 -0.55
N ALA A 536 -8.16 -5.31 -1.30
CA ALA A 536 -6.99 -6.16 -1.35
C ALA A 536 -6.12 -5.72 -2.52
N LEU A 537 -4.92 -5.34 -2.18
CA LEU A 537 -3.94 -4.92 -3.16
C LEU A 537 -2.67 -5.76 -3.08
N SER A 538 -1.87 -5.94 -4.18
CA SER A 538 -0.66 -6.76 -4.33
C SER A 538 0.57 -5.96 -4.86
N GLY A 539 1.87 -6.01 -4.24
CA GLY A 539 3.17 -5.34 -4.63
C GLY A 539 4.16 -5.19 -3.52
N THR A 540 5.40 -4.98 -3.88
CA THR A 540 6.44 -4.56 -2.94
C THR A 540 6.06 -3.27 -2.21
N SER A 541 5.16 -2.46 -2.77
CA SER A 541 4.51 -1.31 -2.11
C SER A 541 3.68 -1.67 -0.88
N MET A 542 3.14 -2.89 -0.80
CA MET A 542 2.43 -3.39 0.38
C MET A 542 3.39 -4.08 1.35
N ALA A 543 4.52 -4.58 0.85
CA ALA A 543 5.59 -5.13 1.68
C ALA A 543 6.34 -4.03 2.45
N SER A 544 6.71 -2.93 1.80
CA SER A 544 7.42 -1.79 2.38
C SER A 544 6.77 -1.23 3.66
N PRO A 545 5.44 -0.95 3.72
CA PRO A 545 4.80 -0.44 4.93
C PRO A 545 4.83 -1.40 6.12
N HIS A 546 4.91 -2.71 5.91
CA HIS A 546 5.13 -3.67 7.00
C HIS A 546 6.49 -3.43 7.68
N VAL A 547 7.52 -3.19 6.91
CA VAL A 547 8.86 -2.90 7.42
C VAL A 547 8.93 -1.51 8.05
N SER A 548 8.26 -0.53 7.46
CA SER A 548 8.15 0.82 8.03
C SER A 548 7.45 0.80 9.39
N ALA A 549 6.39 0.01 9.53
CA ALA A 549 5.71 -0.21 10.80
C ALA A 549 6.59 -0.93 11.82
N LEU A 550 7.36 -1.95 11.39
CA LEU A 550 8.34 -2.63 12.24
C LEU A 550 9.42 -1.66 12.76
N ALA A 551 9.99 -0.82 11.89
CA ALA A 551 10.96 0.20 12.28
C ALA A 551 10.37 1.17 13.33
N ALA A 552 9.10 1.57 13.15
CA ALA A 552 8.40 2.42 14.09
C ALA A 552 8.14 1.72 15.44
N LEU A 553 7.80 0.43 15.44
CA LEU A 553 7.64 -0.37 16.66
C LEU A 553 8.99 -0.54 17.41
N VAL A 554 10.09 -0.79 16.70
CA VAL A 554 11.44 -0.88 17.26
C VAL A 554 11.84 0.44 17.93
N ARG A 555 11.69 1.57 17.22
CA ARG A 555 11.95 2.91 17.79
C ARG A 555 11.00 3.27 18.95
N SER A 556 9.80 2.70 18.98
CA SER A 556 8.86 2.91 20.10
C SER A 556 9.30 2.20 21.38
N ILE A 557 10.02 1.06 21.26
CA ILE A 557 10.61 0.35 22.41
C ILE A 557 11.93 1.00 22.83
N ASN A 558 12.78 1.30 21.85
CA ASN A 558 14.11 1.82 22.09
C ASN A 558 14.36 3.06 21.21
N PRO A 559 13.99 4.26 21.70
CA PRO A 559 14.13 5.50 20.94
C PRO A 559 15.58 5.97 20.78
N ASP A 560 16.53 5.39 21.52
CA ASP A 560 17.94 5.76 21.47
C ASP A 560 18.71 5.08 20.32
N LEU A 561 18.10 4.08 19.67
CA LEU A 561 18.69 3.45 18.49
C LEU A 561 18.74 4.43 17.32
N THR A 562 19.90 4.55 16.71
CA THR A 562 20.09 5.27 15.44
C THR A 562 19.39 4.55 14.30
N ASN A 563 19.14 5.25 13.17
CA ASN A 563 18.57 4.65 11.97
C ASN A 563 19.36 3.41 11.52
N LYS A 564 20.69 3.50 11.50
CA LYS A 564 21.56 2.37 11.16
C LYS A 564 21.38 1.18 12.09
N GLU A 565 21.32 1.42 13.39
CA GLU A 565 21.12 0.35 14.41
C GLU A 565 19.74 -0.29 14.29
N VAL A 566 18.70 0.48 13.99
CA VAL A 566 17.35 -0.03 13.68
C VAL A 566 17.40 -0.94 12.44
N MET A 567 18.05 -0.49 11.36
CA MET A 567 18.17 -1.27 10.12
C MET A 567 18.96 -2.57 10.36
N ASP A 568 20.09 -2.50 11.06
CA ASP A 568 20.90 -3.68 11.38
C ASP A 568 20.15 -4.67 12.31
N LEU A 569 19.39 -4.16 13.29
CA LEU A 569 18.55 -4.98 14.14
C LEU A 569 17.46 -5.70 13.33
N MET A 570 16.81 -5.02 12.39
CA MET A 570 15.79 -5.63 11.54
C MET A 570 16.39 -6.73 10.64
N ARG A 571 17.56 -6.50 10.01
CA ARG A 571 18.28 -7.52 9.20
C ARG A 571 18.58 -8.79 10.02
N ASN A 572 18.98 -8.62 11.27
CA ASN A 572 19.36 -9.72 12.16
C ASN A 572 18.16 -10.40 12.85
N SER A 573 16.95 -9.91 12.65
CA SER A 573 15.74 -10.39 13.32
C SER A 573 14.72 -11.02 12.37
N VAL A 574 15.16 -11.56 11.26
CA VAL A 574 14.32 -12.18 10.22
C VAL A 574 14.10 -13.68 10.45
N ILE A 575 13.12 -14.24 9.75
CA ILE A 575 13.03 -15.67 9.43
C ILE A 575 13.86 -15.85 8.16
N ASP A 576 15.01 -16.50 8.27
CA ASP A 576 15.88 -16.76 7.15
C ASP A 576 15.17 -17.62 6.09
N LEU A 577 15.20 -17.20 4.85
CA LEU A 577 14.57 -17.87 3.71
C LEU A 577 15.61 -18.06 2.58
N GLY A 578 15.51 -19.17 1.88
CA GLY A 578 16.43 -19.47 0.78
C GLY A 578 17.77 -20.01 1.25
N THR A 579 18.87 -19.47 0.74
CA THR A 579 20.22 -19.82 1.17
C THR A 579 20.54 -19.18 2.51
N PRO A 580 21.10 -19.91 3.50
CA PRO A 580 21.39 -19.33 4.82
C PRO A 580 22.20 -18.04 4.76
N GLY A 581 21.73 -17.00 5.45
CA GLY A 581 22.29 -15.66 5.43
C GLY A 581 21.66 -14.78 4.36
N HIS A 582 22.41 -13.82 3.85
CA HIS A 582 21.92 -12.94 2.77
C HIS A 582 22.01 -13.62 1.42
N ASP A 583 20.89 -13.66 0.68
CA ASP A 583 20.86 -14.08 -0.72
C ASP A 583 20.06 -13.10 -1.59
N LYS A 584 20.32 -13.11 -2.89
CA LYS A 584 19.73 -12.16 -3.83
C LYS A 584 18.21 -12.30 -4.04
N TYR A 585 17.59 -13.41 -3.64
CA TYR A 585 16.16 -13.66 -3.84
C TYR A 585 15.32 -13.26 -2.62
N PHE A 586 15.90 -13.38 -1.42
CA PHE A 586 15.21 -13.17 -0.16
C PHE A 586 15.86 -12.11 0.74
N GLY A 587 17.01 -11.52 0.33
CA GLY A 587 17.80 -10.69 1.22
C GLY A 587 18.23 -11.49 2.44
N TYR A 588 18.04 -10.93 3.63
CA TYR A 588 18.26 -11.66 4.90
C TYR A 588 17.10 -12.59 5.30
N GLY A 589 15.94 -12.50 4.63
CA GLY A 589 14.74 -13.29 4.91
C GLY A 589 13.51 -12.44 5.23
N GLN A 590 12.42 -13.08 5.68
CA GLN A 590 11.18 -12.40 6.04
C GLN A 590 11.24 -11.78 7.42
N ILE A 591 10.74 -10.57 7.58
CA ILE A 591 10.65 -9.89 8.87
C ILE A 591 9.88 -10.71 9.91
N ASP A 592 10.38 -10.69 11.15
CA ASP A 592 9.74 -11.25 12.34
C ASP A 592 9.63 -10.15 13.41
N VAL A 593 8.43 -9.62 13.57
CA VAL A 593 8.15 -8.49 14.48
C VAL A 593 8.44 -8.86 15.92
N TYR A 594 8.03 -10.06 16.36
CA TYR A 594 8.27 -10.48 17.75
C TYR A 594 9.77 -10.61 18.06
N LYS A 595 10.53 -11.21 17.15
CA LYS A 595 12.00 -11.38 17.29
C LYS A 595 12.71 -10.03 17.32
N ALA A 596 12.34 -9.12 16.43
CA ALA A 596 12.90 -7.77 16.36
C ALA A 596 12.60 -6.95 17.62
N LEU A 597 11.35 -6.95 18.08
CA LEU A 597 10.97 -6.22 19.30
C LEU A 597 11.62 -6.80 20.55
N LYS A 598 11.80 -8.11 20.63
CA LYS A 598 12.53 -8.76 21.71
C LYS A 598 14.02 -8.39 21.70
N ALA A 599 14.61 -8.25 20.52
CA ALA A 599 15.99 -7.78 20.38
C ALA A 599 16.13 -6.29 20.78
N ALA A 600 15.17 -5.44 20.42
CA ALA A 600 15.17 -4.02 20.74
C ALA A 600 15.09 -3.71 22.25
N GLN A 601 14.52 -4.62 23.06
CA GLN A 601 14.48 -4.49 24.52
C GLN A 601 15.85 -4.64 25.21
N ARG A 602 16.85 -5.15 24.49
CA ARG A 602 18.19 -5.35 25.04
C ARG A 602 19.05 -4.12 24.74
N PRO A 603 20.01 -3.77 25.63
CA PRO A 603 21.02 -2.78 25.28
C PRO A 603 21.70 -3.20 23.97
N TYR A 604 21.66 -2.32 22.97
CA TYR A 604 22.34 -2.58 21.71
C TYR A 604 23.87 -2.54 21.94
N VAL A 605 24.55 -3.61 21.58
CA VAL A 605 26.00 -3.67 21.62
C VAL A 605 26.50 -3.78 20.19
N PRO A 606 27.15 -2.74 19.64
CA PRO A 606 27.73 -2.80 18.30
C PRO A 606 28.62 -4.02 18.13
N LEU A 607 28.56 -4.69 16.98
CA LEU A 607 29.37 -5.87 16.67
C LEU A 607 30.87 -5.66 16.93
N GLN A 608 31.36 -4.45 16.78
CA GLN A 608 32.73 -4.03 17.06
C GLN A 608 33.11 -4.12 18.56
N LEU A 609 32.14 -3.97 19.47
CA LEU A 609 32.32 -4.07 20.92
C LEU A 609 31.92 -5.45 21.48
N TYR A 610 31.41 -6.35 20.64
CA TYR A 610 30.95 -7.68 21.06
C TYR A 610 32.03 -8.50 21.77
N PRO A 611 33.31 -8.49 21.33
CA PRO A 611 34.37 -9.19 22.05
C PRO A 611 34.60 -8.63 23.47
N GLN A 612 34.51 -7.31 23.65
CA GLN A 612 34.69 -6.68 24.98
C GLN A 612 33.50 -7.00 25.88
N HIS A 613 32.28 -6.89 25.37
CA HIS A 613 31.05 -7.20 26.10
C HIS A 613 30.96 -8.69 26.50
N LEU A 614 31.40 -9.60 25.62
CA LEU A 614 31.51 -11.02 25.92
C LEU A 614 32.56 -11.28 27.03
N GLY A 615 33.70 -10.60 26.96
CA GLY A 615 34.74 -10.65 27.98
C GLY A 615 34.25 -10.19 29.35
N ASP A 616 33.47 -9.10 29.40
CA ASP A 616 32.90 -8.58 30.65
C ASP A 616 31.80 -9.49 31.22
N LYS A 617 30.98 -10.09 30.38
CA LYS A 617 30.02 -11.13 30.81
C LYS A 617 30.71 -12.37 31.37
N ILE A 618 31.75 -12.84 30.73
CA ILE A 618 32.52 -13.99 31.22
C ILE A 618 33.15 -13.65 32.58
N LYS A 619 33.75 -12.46 32.73
CA LYS A 619 34.32 -12.00 34.03
C LYS A 619 33.24 -11.92 35.11
N SER A 620 32.03 -11.41 34.79
CA SER A 620 30.94 -11.35 35.77
C SER A 620 30.43 -12.73 36.19
N LEU A 621 30.36 -13.68 35.25
CA LEU A 621 30.01 -15.07 35.55
C LEU A 621 31.06 -15.79 36.40
N LEU A 622 32.34 -15.59 36.09
CA LEU A 622 33.41 -16.13 36.90
C LEU A 622 33.38 -15.59 38.34
N LYS A 623 33.09 -14.28 38.49
CA LYS A 623 32.95 -13.66 39.81
C LYS A 623 31.74 -14.17 40.60
N MET A 624 30.66 -14.62 39.92
CA MET A 624 29.51 -15.27 40.56
C MET A 624 29.79 -16.74 40.97
N LEU A 625 30.76 -17.38 40.35
CA LEU A 625 31.16 -18.76 40.70
C LEU A 625 32.21 -18.81 41.77
N GLU A 626 32.85 -17.68 42.11
CA GLU A 626 33.84 -17.53 43.20
C GLU A 626 33.20 -17.10 44.53
N THR A 627 31.88 -16.77 44.53
CA THR A 627 31.05 -16.49 45.71
C THR A 627 30.13 -17.66 46.02
#